data_8752e853d285184c788015837291fab7
#
_entry.id   8752e853d285184c788015837291fab7
#
_cell.length_a   1.000
_cell.length_b   1.000
_cell.length_c   1.000
_cell.angle_alpha   90.00
_cell.angle_beta   90.00
_cell.angle_gamma   90.00
#
_symmetry.space_group_name_H-M   'P 1'
#
loop_
_entity.id
_entity.type
_entity.pdbx_description
1 polymer ?
#
loop_
_entity_poly.entity_id
_entity_poly.type
_entity_poly.pdbx_seq_one_letter_code
_entity_poly.pdbx_strand_id
1 'polypeptide(L)'
;AIGREAAEALYLDCAEAGAEVARALQRAGALHAYWAVAEAEEDAPPVWRELPRLPQGEGGLGERMAAVYDALLARHGAALLVGTDVPHLPPDAVADACDALSSGRADVVLGPSDDGGFWLVGGTTALPHSAWTAPRYSTPHAR
;
A
#
# COMPACT_ATOMS: atom_id res chain seq x y z
N ALA A 1 -9.23 3.93 25.21
CA ALA A 1 -8.01 3.79 24.37
C ALA A 1 -7.41 2.40 24.62
N ILE A 2 -7.02 1.70 23.57
CA ILE A 2 -6.28 0.43 23.68
C ILE A 2 -4.82 0.75 24.03
N GLY A 3 -4.18 -0.13 24.84
CA GLY A 3 -2.78 0.03 25.20
C GLY A 3 -1.85 -0.16 23.99
N ARG A 4 -0.58 0.30 24.12
CA ARG A 4 0.42 0.22 23.05
C ARG A 4 0.60 -1.22 22.53
N GLU A 5 0.71 -2.19 23.39
CA GLU A 5 0.88 -3.61 23.06
C GLU A 5 -0.30 -4.14 22.23
N ALA A 6 -1.54 -3.78 22.62
CA ALA A 6 -2.74 -4.19 21.88
C ALA A 6 -2.83 -3.49 20.52
N ALA A 7 -2.38 -2.25 20.42
CA ALA A 7 -2.34 -1.52 19.14
C ALA A 7 -1.31 -2.12 18.19
N GLU A 8 -0.14 -2.51 18.70
CA GLU A 8 0.91 -3.17 17.92
C GLU A 8 0.46 -4.56 17.44
N ALA A 9 -0.17 -5.36 18.32
CA ALA A 9 -0.72 -6.65 17.94
C ALA A 9 -1.78 -6.52 16.84
N LEU A 10 -2.72 -5.58 16.98
CA LEU A 10 -3.74 -5.31 15.96
C LEU A 10 -3.12 -4.88 14.62
N TYR A 11 -2.10 -4.05 14.65
CA TYR A 11 -1.39 -3.63 13.44
C TYR A 11 -0.73 -4.81 12.72
N LEU A 12 -0.06 -5.70 13.47
CA LEU A 12 0.58 -6.89 12.90
C LEU A 12 -0.46 -7.88 12.34
N ASP A 13 -1.61 -8.04 13.01
CA ASP A 13 -2.72 -8.87 12.52
C ASP A 13 -3.28 -8.32 11.19
N CYS A 14 -3.45 -7.00 11.08
CA CYS A 14 -3.87 -6.37 9.82
C CYS A 14 -2.83 -6.56 8.72
N ALA A 15 -1.55 -6.41 9.03
CA ALA A 15 -0.47 -6.63 8.08
C ALA A 15 -0.43 -8.08 7.59
N GLU A 16 -0.60 -9.06 8.48
CA GLU A 16 -0.66 -10.49 8.12
C GLU A 16 -1.84 -10.79 7.20
N ALA A 17 -3.04 -10.27 7.53
CA ALA A 17 -4.22 -10.42 6.68
C ALA A 17 -4.01 -9.83 5.29
N GLY A 18 -3.38 -8.65 5.21
CA GLY A 18 -3.00 -8.02 3.94
C GLY A 18 -2.00 -8.86 3.14
N ALA A 19 -1.00 -9.44 3.82
CA ALA A 19 -0.02 -10.33 3.20
C ALA A 19 -0.66 -11.61 2.64
N GLU A 20 -1.63 -12.19 3.33
CA GLU A 20 -2.37 -13.36 2.83
C GLU A 20 -3.09 -13.07 1.53
N VAL A 21 -3.79 -11.94 1.43
CA VAL A 21 -4.45 -11.48 0.20
C VAL A 21 -3.43 -11.25 -0.91
N ALA A 22 -2.35 -10.53 -0.63
CA ALA A 22 -1.31 -10.26 -1.60
C ALA A 22 -0.66 -11.54 -2.13
N ARG A 23 -0.34 -12.50 -1.26
CA ARG A 23 0.21 -13.82 -1.66
C ARG A 23 -0.77 -14.62 -2.49
N ALA A 24 -2.07 -14.60 -2.17
CA ALA A 24 -3.09 -15.29 -2.95
C ALA A 24 -3.19 -14.71 -4.38
N LEU A 25 -3.23 -13.40 -4.53
CA LEU A 25 -3.25 -12.72 -5.82
C LEU A 25 -1.95 -12.92 -6.61
N GLN A 26 -0.79 -12.96 -5.94
CA GLN A 26 0.48 -13.28 -6.57
C GLN A 26 0.51 -14.72 -7.10
N ARG A 27 0.01 -15.69 -6.33
CA ARG A 27 -0.11 -17.10 -6.82
C ARG A 27 -1.05 -17.23 -8.00
N ALA A 28 -2.09 -16.41 -8.06
CA ALA A 28 -3.00 -16.32 -9.21
C ALA A 28 -2.39 -15.59 -10.43
N GLY A 29 -1.17 -15.05 -10.31
CA GLY A 29 -0.49 -14.34 -11.39
C GLY A 29 -1.01 -12.90 -11.62
N ALA A 30 -1.80 -12.36 -10.71
CA ALA A 30 -2.41 -11.04 -10.85
C ALA A 30 -1.44 -9.88 -10.54
N LEU A 31 -0.45 -10.12 -9.67
CA LEU A 31 0.49 -9.08 -9.23
C LEU A 31 1.82 -9.67 -8.72
N HIS A 32 2.80 -8.79 -8.51
CA HIS A 32 3.99 -9.03 -7.71
C HIS A 32 3.91 -8.22 -6.42
N ALA A 33 3.89 -8.90 -5.27
CA ALA A 33 3.72 -8.27 -3.97
C ALA A 33 5.05 -7.93 -3.31
N TYR A 34 5.08 -6.79 -2.61
CA TYR A 34 6.23 -6.28 -1.87
C TYR A 34 5.77 -5.68 -0.54
N TRP A 35 6.62 -5.75 0.46
CA TRP A 35 6.51 -4.88 1.63
C TRP A 35 7.26 -3.57 1.39
N ALA A 36 6.60 -2.45 1.61
CA ALA A 36 7.25 -1.15 1.72
C ALA A 36 7.55 -0.89 3.20
N VAL A 37 8.81 -0.93 3.59
CA VAL A 37 9.24 -0.89 5.00
C VAL A 37 10.09 0.34 5.31
N ALA A 38 9.91 0.88 6.51
CA ALA A 38 10.70 1.98 7.05
C ALA A 38 11.86 1.48 7.93
N GLU A 39 11.71 0.29 8.54
CA GLU A 39 12.67 -0.30 9.47
C GLU A 39 13.87 -0.89 8.74
N ALA A 40 15.02 -0.90 9.43
CA ALA A 40 16.19 -1.65 9.01
C ALA A 40 15.90 -3.16 9.00
N GLU A 41 16.63 -3.92 8.19
CA GLU A 41 16.39 -5.35 8.01
C GLU A 41 16.51 -6.17 9.30
N GLU A 42 17.43 -5.80 10.17
CA GLU A 42 17.70 -6.41 11.45
C GLU A 42 16.56 -6.24 12.47
N ASP A 43 15.83 -5.13 12.37
CA ASP A 43 14.72 -4.78 13.29
C ASP A 43 13.34 -5.19 12.75
N ALA A 44 13.29 -5.80 11.56
CA ALA A 44 12.04 -6.11 10.88
C ALA A 44 11.26 -7.24 11.58
N PRO A 45 9.96 -7.03 11.89
CA PRO A 45 9.08 -8.09 12.38
C PRO A 45 9.04 -9.29 11.42
N PRO A 46 8.74 -10.50 11.92
CA PRO A 46 8.68 -11.70 11.08
C PRO A 46 7.78 -11.59 9.87
N VAL A 47 6.66 -10.87 9.98
CA VAL A 47 5.70 -10.67 8.87
C VAL A 47 6.35 -10.00 7.65
N TRP A 48 7.34 -9.13 7.84
CA TRP A 48 8.06 -8.50 6.72
C TRP A 48 8.99 -9.46 5.96
N ARG A 49 9.19 -10.68 6.41
CA ARG A 49 10.03 -11.68 5.76
C ARG A 49 9.28 -12.50 4.70
N GLU A 50 7.96 -12.42 4.71
CA GLU A 50 7.09 -13.21 3.83
C GLU A 50 7.07 -12.74 2.38
N LEU A 51 7.41 -11.47 2.13
CA LEU A 51 7.46 -10.87 0.81
C LEU A 51 8.80 -10.12 0.61
N PRO A 52 9.23 -9.91 -0.65
CA PRO A 52 10.33 -9.01 -0.93
C PRO A 52 10.08 -7.62 -0.36
N ARG A 53 11.13 -6.95 0.10
CA ARG A 53 11.04 -5.64 0.74
C ARG A 53 11.58 -4.54 -0.15
N LEU A 54 10.90 -3.38 -0.08
CA LEU A 54 11.35 -2.13 -0.66
C LEU A 54 11.49 -1.11 0.46
N PRO A 55 12.58 -0.35 0.54
CA PRO A 55 12.70 0.73 1.49
C PRO A 55 11.74 1.86 1.11
N GLN A 56 11.07 2.44 2.10
CA GLN A 56 10.20 3.60 1.88
C GLN A 56 10.99 4.88 1.58
N GLY A 57 12.27 4.93 1.94
CA GLY A 57 13.06 6.14 1.86
C GLY A 57 12.78 7.11 3.02
N GLU A 58 13.18 8.35 2.85
CA GLU A 58 13.06 9.41 3.85
C GLU A 58 11.94 10.39 3.52
N GLY A 59 11.63 11.30 4.46
CA GLY A 59 10.62 12.32 4.29
C GLY A 59 9.27 11.98 4.89
N GLY A 60 8.25 12.77 4.58
CA GLY A 60 6.88 12.55 5.02
C GLY A 60 6.20 11.39 4.31
N LEU A 61 4.97 11.03 4.77
CA LEU A 61 4.23 9.89 4.21
C LEU A 61 4.03 9.99 2.70
N GLY A 62 3.65 11.16 2.20
CA GLY A 62 3.46 11.38 0.76
C GLY A 62 4.73 11.18 -0.06
N GLU A 63 5.88 11.66 0.43
CA GLU A 63 7.18 11.49 -0.22
C GLU A 63 7.61 10.03 -0.26
N ARG A 64 7.38 9.29 0.83
CA ARG A 64 7.66 7.85 0.92
C ARG A 64 6.77 7.05 -0.02
N MET A 65 5.48 7.36 -0.09
CA MET A 65 4.56 6.72 -1.04
C MET A 65 4.98 7.00 -2.48
N ALA A 66 5.33 8.23 -2.81
CA ALA A 66 5.83 8.59 -4.13
C ALA A 66 7.07 7.77 -4.53
N ALA A 67 8.06 7.68 -3.63
CA ALA A 67 9.28 6.93 -3.88
C ALA A 67 9.03 5.44 -4.15
N VAL A 68 8.17 4.80 -3.35
CA VAL A 68 7.79 3.39 -3.56
C VAL A 68 6.99 3.20 -4.85
N TYR A 69 6.04 4.09 -5.11
CA TYR A 69 5.24 4.07 -6.33
C TYR A 69 6.11 4.16 -7.58
N ASP A 70 7.01 5.14 -7.64
CA ASP A 70 7.90 5.35 -8.78
C ASP A 70 8.85 4.17 -8.99
N ALA A 71 9.38 3.58 -7.91
CA ALA A 71 10.23 2.41 -7.97
C ALA A 71 9.50 1.18 -8.54
N LEU A 72 8.25 0.96 -8.13
CA LEU A 72 7.42 -0.13 -8.65
C LEU A 72 7.00 0.12 -10.10
N LEU A 73 6.61 1.35 -10.42
CA LEU A 73 6.23 1.75 -11.77
C LEU A 73 7.39 1.53 -12.75
N ALA A 74 8.60 1.95 -12.39
CA ALA A 74 9.80 1.75 -13.20
C ALA A 74 10.14 0.27 -13.42
N ARG A 75 9.84 -0.58 -12.42
CA ARG A 75 10.15 -2.02 -12.48
C ARG A 75 9.11 -2.82 -13.23
N HIS A 76 7.82 -2.49 -13.10
CA HIS A 76 6.71 -3.31 -13.55
C HIS A 76 5.78 -2.64 -14.57
N GLY A 77 5.92 -1.34 -14.82
CA GLY A 77 5.03 -0.58 -15.69
C GLY A 77 3.67 -0.24 -15.07
N ALA A 78 3.38 -0.76 -13.89
CA ALA A 78 2.20 -0.44 -13.07
C ALA A 78 2.56 -0.59 -11.59
N ALA A 79 1.93 0.21 -10.75
CA ALA A 79 2.11 0.16 -9.31
C ALA A 79 0.77 0.27 -8.58
N LEU A 80 0.64 -0.43 -7.45
CA LEU A 80 -0.51 -0.37 -6.56
C LEU A 80 0.00 -0.31 -5.13
N LEU A 81 -0.38 0.72 -4.39
CA LEU A 81 -0.10 0.88 -2.97
C LEU A 81 -1.37 0.62 -2.17
N VAL A 82 -1.23 -0.14 -1.10
CA VAL A 82 -2.33 -0.51 -0.19
C VAL A 82 -1.90 -0.25 1.25
N GLY A 83 -2.77 0.36 2.04
CA GLY A 83 -2.53 0.57 3.47
C GLY A 83 -2.47 -0.75 4.23
N THR A 84 -1.59 -0.83 5.23
CA THR A 84 -1.45 -2.01 6.11
C THR A 84 -2.41 -1.98 7.30
N ASP A 85 -3.11 -0.89 7.50
CA ASP A 85 -4.10 -0.66 8.56
C ASP A 85 -5.54 -0.99 8.13
N VAL A 86 -5.70 -1.71 7.03
CA VAL A 86 -7.00 -2.16 6.49
C VAL A 86 -7.30 -3.55 7.03
N PRO A 87 -8.13 -3.71 8.09
CA PRO A 87 -8.36 -5.00 8.76
C PRO A 87 -9.05 -6.03 7.86
N HIS A 88 -9.76 -5.57 6.85
CA HIS A 88 -10.47 -6.40 5.88
C HIS A 88 -10.15 -5.95 4.46
N LEU A 89 -8.91 -6.19 4.03
CA LEU A 89 -8.52 -5.90 2.66
C LEU A 89 -9.39 -6.71 1.69
N PRO A 90 -10.27 -6.05 0.88
CA PRO A 90 -11.18 -6.77 0.00
C PRO A 90 -10.43 -7.35 -1.20
N PRO A 91 -10.26 -8.69 -1.28
CA PRO A 91 -9.46 -9.31 -2.34
C PRO A 91 -9.99 -9.00 -3.74
N ASP A 92 -11.31 -9.00 -3.90
CA ASP A 92 -11.94 -8.73 -5.18
C ASP A 92 -11.70 -7.30 -5.67
N ALA A 93 -11.73 -6.31 -4.75
CA ALA A 93 -11.45 -4.92 -5.11
C ALA A 93 -9.98 -4.71 -5.51
N VAL A 94 -9.05 -5.40 -4.86
CA VAL A 94 -7.64 -5.38 -5.25
C VAL A 94 -7.44 -6.06 -6.62
N ALA A 95 -8.09 -7.20 -6.84
CA ALA A 95 -8.05 -7.90 -8.12
C ALA A 95 -8.63 -7.06 -9.26
N ASP A 96 -9.77 -6.40 -9.02
CA ASP A 96 -10.41 -5.49 -9.99
C ASP A 96 -9.52 -4.29 -10.33
N ALA A 97 -8.83 -3.73 -9.34
CA ALA A 97 -7.87 -2.64 -9.55
C ALA A 97 -6.69 -3.11 -10.42
N CYS A 98 -6.13 -4.29 -10.14
CA CYS A 98 -5.07 -4.89 -10.95
C CYS A 98 -5.52 -5.12 -12.40
N ASP A 99 -6.72 -5.67 -12.58
CA ASP A 99 -7.30 -5.94 -13.91
C ASP A 99 -7.59 -4.63 -14.67
N ALA A 100 -8.10 -3.60 -13.99
CA ALA A 100 -8.35 -2.30 -14.61
C ALA A 100 -7.05 -1.65 -15.15
N LEU A 101 -5.95 -1.74 -14.40
CA LEU A 101 -4.66 -1.23 -14.82
C LEU A 101 -4.05 -2.09 -15.94
N SER A 102 -4.02 -3.40 -15.79
CA SER A 102 -3.39 -4.32 -16.75
C SER A 102 -4.12 -4.39 -18.08
N SER A 103 -5.44 -4.23 -18.09
CA SER A 103 -6.26 -4.20 -19.30
C SER A 103 -6.30 -2.82 -19.99
N GLY A 104 -5.75 -1.78 -19.38
CA GLY A 104 -5.83 -0.41 -19.87
C GLY A 104 -7.21 0.23 -19.74
N ARG A 105 -8.09 -0.31 -18.89
CA ARG A 105 -9.41 0.30 -18.59
C ARG A 105 -9.26 1.57 -17.75
N ALA A 106 -8.18 1.69 -16.99
CA ALA A 106 -7.85 2.86 -16.20
C ALA A 106 -6.35 3.12 -16.18
N ASP A 107 -5.96 4.38 -16.20
CA ASP A 107 -4.57 4.81 -15.98
C ASP A 107 -4.25 5.00 -14.50
N VAL A 108 -5.28 5.29 -13.70
CA VAL A 108 -5.19 5.47 -12.24
C VAL A 108 -6.40 4.81 -11.58
N VAL A 109 -6.17 4.17 -10.44
CA VAL A 109 -7.21 3.59 -9.58
C VAL A 109 -7.09 4.13 -8.17
N LEU A 110 -8.21 4.31 -7.49
CA LEU A 110 -8.27 4.81 -6.13
C LEU A 110 -9.34 4.05 -5.35
N GLY A 111 -8.99 3.54 -4.18
CA GLY A 111 -9.91 2.99 -3.18
C GLY A 111 -10.15 4.03 -2.09
N PRO A 112 -11.26 4.79 -2.13
CA PRO A 112 -11.52 5.82 -1.13
C PRO A 112 -11.89 5.21 0.22
N SER A 113 -11.61 5.95 1.30
CA SER A 113 -12.08 5.65 2.66
C SER A 113 -13.07 6.71 3.14
N ASP A 114 -13.93 6.33 4.09
CA ASP A 114 -15.03 7.18 4.57
C ASP A 114 -14.53 8.46 5.30
N ASP A 115 -13.30 8.48 5.76
CA ASP A 115 -12.65 9.63 6.40
C ASP A 115 -12.13 10.69 5.41
N GLY A 116 -12.31 10.45 4.11
CA GLY A 116 -11.84 11.32 3.05
C GLY A 116 -10.41 11.00 2.56
N GLY A 117 -9.81 9.93 3.09
CA GLY A 117 -8.53 9.38 2.62
C GLY A 117 -8.73 8.30 1.55
N PHE A 118 -7.75 7.43 1.44
CA PHE A 118 -7.79 6.26 0.57
C PHE A 118 -7.03 5.08 1.23
N TRP A 119 -7.48 3.88 0.98
CA TRP A 119 -6.81 2.66 1.40
C TRP A 119 -6.02 1.99 0.27
N LEU A 120 -6.27 2.41 -0.98
CA LEU A 120 -5.62 1.91 -2.18
C LEU A 120 -5.41 3.06 -3.16
N VAL A 121 -4.24 3.12 -3.79
CA VAL A 121 -3.94 3.99 -4.92
C VAL A 121 -2.99 3.27 -5.87
N GLY A 122 -3.23 3.39 -7.16
CA GLY A 122 -2.35 2.77 -8.17
C GLY A 122 -2.47 3.42 -9.53
N GLY A 123 -1.57 3.05 -10.43
CA GLY A 123 -1.57 3.55 -11.80
C GLY A 123 -0.50 2.95 -12.68
N THR A 124 -0.58 3.30 -13.96
CA THR A 124 0.37 2.94 -15.03
C THR A 124 1.21 4.12 -15.50
N THR A 125 0.99 5.29 -14.91
CA THR A 125 1.69 6.54 -15.27
C THR A 125 2.27 7.21 -14.04
N ALA A 126 3.34 7.98 -14.22
CA ALA A 126 3.88 8.81 -13.15
C ALA A 126 2.84 9.83 -12.68
N LEU A 127 2.66 9.94 -11.36
CA LEU A 127 1.80 10.94 -10.76
C LEU A 127 2.62 12.18 -10.39
N PRO A 128 2.05 13.38 -10.52
CA PRO A 128 2.78 14.60 -10.13
C PRO A 128 3.06 14.58 -8.62
N HIS A 129 4.22 15.11 -8.21
CA HIS A 129 4.64 15.13 -6.81
C HIS A 129 3.57 15.75 -5.89
N SER A 130 2.85 16.76 -6.36
CA SER A 130 1.75 17.40 -5.62
C SER A 130 0.58 16.47 -5.32
N ALA A 131 0.37 15.41 -6.11
CA ALA A 131 -0.67 14.41 -5.82
C ALA A 131 -0.36 13.64 -4.52
N TRP A 132 0.90 13.52 -4.17
CA TRP A 132 1.37 12.83 -2.97
C TRP A 132 1.52 13.76 -1.76
N THR A 133 1.91 15.00 -1.96
CA THR A 133 2.28 15.92 -0.88
C THR A 133 1.20 16.95 -0.53
N ALA A 134 0.23 17.20 -1.42
CA ALA A 134 -0.90 18.09 -1.15
C ALA A 134 -1.94 17.52 -0.16
N PRO A 135 -2.25 16.19 -0.15
CA PRO A 135 -3.16 15.62 0.83
C PRO A 135 -2.63 15.79 2.26
N ARG A 136 -3.51 16.16 3.17
CA ARG A 136 -3.18 16.25 4.61
C ARG A 136 -3.41 14.88 5.25
N TYR A 137 -2.41 14.02 5.21
CA TYR A 137 -2.48 12.71 5.83
C TYR A 137 -2.60 12.81 7.35
N SER A 138 -3.47 11.99 7.93
CA SER A 138 -3.62 11.83 9.40
C SER A 138 -3.91 13.11 10.18
N THR A 139 -4.58 14.09 9.60
CA THR A 139 -5.02 15.25 10.36
C THR A 139 -6.42 15.04 10.92
N PRO A 140 -6.68 15.33 12.22
CA PRO A 140 -8.00 15.14 12.86
C PRO A 140 -9.13 15.97 12.25
N HIS A 141 -8.85 16.81 11.27
CA HIS A 141 -9.76 17.81 10.69
C HIS A 141 -9.88 17.72 9.16
N ALA A 142 -9.54 16.60 8.54
CA ALA A 142 -9.90 16.32 7.16
C ALA A 142 -11.38 15.92 7.10
N ARG A 143 -12.28 16.86 7.42
CA ARG A 143 -13.71 16.77 7.15
C ARG A 143 -14.06 17.74 6.05
#